data_8151714f551573d10a8ddacc1592f004
#
_entry.id   8151714f551573d10a8ddacc1592f004
#
_cell.length_a   1.000
_cell.length_b   1.000
_cell.length_c   1.000
_cell.angle_alpha   90.00
_cell.angle_beta   90.00
_cell.angle_gamma   90.00
#
_symmetry.space_group_name_H-M   'P 1'
#
loop_
_entity.id
_entity.type
_entity.pdbx_description
1 polymer ?
#
loop_
_entity_poly.entity_id
_entity_poly.type
_entity_poly.pdbx_seq_one_letter_code
_entity_poly.pdbx_strand_id
1 'polypeptide(L)'
;MSSVSARPERRTEPRQLDPRVLESPESTDLVGHLAGPRGFEMVVEMAHDLRSPLSSILVLAESLRDGQAGTVNEAQRRQLGLIYSAALYLCSAASDLTELARGGNRLHEPEAAPFSVREVLLAVRDMVRPMAEEKGLRVELEFPWPDQRLGHTRPLSRALLNLATNALKFTERGHVTIGGRATGPSRVEFWVQDTGPGIAAASLANLYAPVRRTAALELRHHFSSSGLGLAITRKLIMAMDAQLHCDTTPGVGTRFRFELDLPPSDETAP
;
A
#
# COMPACT_ATOMS: atom_id res chain seq x y z
N MET A 1 -22.08 -20.94 77.91
CA MET A 1 -21.79 -22.19 77.21
C MET A 1 -22.72 -22.25 75.99
N SER A 2 -22.28 -21.84 74.85
CA SER A 2 -23.01 -21.91 73.60
C SER A 2 -22.03 -22.32 72.47
N SER A 3 -22.25 -23.53 72.00
CA SER A 3 -21.48 -24.17 70.92
C SER A 3 -21.92 -23.58 69.57
N VAL A 4 -20.97 -22.97 68.87
CA VAL A 4 -21.15 -22.52 67.48
C VAL A 4 -20.76 -23.67 66.56
N SER A 5 -21.75 -24.20 65.84
CA SER A 5 -21.60 -25.23 64.82
C SER A 5 -21.04 -24.62 63.52
N ALA A 6 -19.88 -25.07 63.11
CA ALA A 6 -19.28 -24.74 61.84
C ALA A 6 -19.98 -25.49 60.67
N ARG A 7 -20.45 -24.76 59.68
CA ARG A 7 -20.89 -25.34 58.38
C ARG A 7 -19.69 -25.68 57.52
N PRO A 8 -19.67 -26.80 56.81
CA PRO A 8 -18.59 -27.12 55.87
C PRO A 8 -18.74 -26.33 54.58
N GLU A 9 -17.60 -25.71 54.16
CA GLU A 9 -17.45 -25.05 52.88
C GLU A 9 -17.58 -26.07 51.73
N ARG A 10 -18.50 -25.79 50.81
CA ARG A 10 -18.60 -26.53 49.55
C ARG A 10 -17.43 -26.16 48.65
N ARG A 11 -16.51 -27.12 48.44
CA ARG A 11 -15.53 -27.05 47.36
C ARG A 11 -16.28 -27.06 46.02
N THR A 12 -16.24 -25.96 45.28
CA THR A 12 -16.63 -25.91 43.87
C THR A 12 -15.54 -26.57 43.05
N GLU A 13 -15.80 -27.75 42.53
CA GLU A 13 -14.95 -28.40 41.51
C GLU A 13 -14.96 -27.55 40.24
N PRO A 14 -13.83 -27.39 39.53
CA PRO A 14 -13.78 -26.68 38.25
C PRO A 14 -14.60 -27.47 37.23
N ARG A 15 -15.64 -26.80 36.69
CA ARG A 15 -16.47 -27.29 35.62
C ARG A 15 -15.58 -27.59 34.42
N GLN A 16 -15.29 -28.84 34.12
CA GLN A 16 -14.69 -29.24 32.84
C GLN A 16 -15.65 -28.82 31.72
N LEU A 17 -15.19 -27.92 30.88
CA LEU A 17 -15.88 -27.52 29.65
C LEU A 17 -15.85 -28.76 28.71
N ASP A 18 -17.02 -29.18 28.28
CA ASP A 18 -17.21 -30.28 27.33
C ASP A 18 -16.51 -29.86 26.00
N PRO A 19 -15.53 -30.63 25.48
CA PRO A 19 -14.86 -30.35 24.24
C PRO A 19 -15.79 -30.24 23.02
N ARG A 20 -17.02 -30.75 23.11
CA ARG A 20 -18.02 -30.70 22.03
C ARG A 20 -18.73 -29.35 21.88
N VAL A 21 -18.54 -28.38 22.80
CA VAL A 21 -19.13 -27.03 22.70
C VAL A 21 -18.27 -26.11 21.83
N LEU A 22 -17.04 -26.49 21.49
CA LEU A 22 -16.13 -25.70 20.64
C LEU A 22 -16.25 -26.04 19.15
N GLU A 23 -17.01 -27.03 18.76
CA GLU A 23 -17.34 -27.34 17.37
C GLU A 23 -18.74 -26.85 17.04
N SER A 24 -18.95 -25.53 17.02
CA SER A 24 -20.13 -24.95 16.38
C SER A 24 -19.96 -25.08 14.84
N PRO A 25 -20.94 -25.72 14.14
CA PRO A 25 -20.85 -25.89 12.67
C PRO A 25 -20.80 -24.59 11.89
N GLU A 26 -21.06 -23.43 12.52
CA GLU A 26 -21.00 -22.09 11.90
C GLU A 26 -19.58 -21.58 11.61
N SER A 27 -18.55 -22.00 12.38
CA SER A 27 -17.18 -21.55 12.16
C SER A 27 -16.49 -22.25 10.97
N THR A 28 -16.89 -23.48 10.67
CA THR A 28 -16.34 -24.25 9.53
C THR A 28 -16.97 -23.78 8.21
N ASP A 29 -18.20 -23.27 8.27
CA ASP A 29 -18.93 -22.78 7.09
C ASP A 29 -18.40 -21.41 6.63
N LEU A 30 -17.94 -20.55 7.55
CA LEU A 30 -17.39 -19.22 7.21
C LEU A 30 -16.10 -19.30 6.39
N VAL A 31 -15.20 -20.21 6.74
CA VAL A 31 -13.93 -20.44 6.00
C VAL A 31 -14.21 -21.06 4.64
N GLY A 32 -15.16 -21.97 4.54
CA GLY A 32 -15.63 -22.55 3.28
C GLY A 32 -16.29 -21.52 2.36
N HIS A 33 -17.10 -20.62 2.93
CA HIS A 33 -17.73 -19.52 2.18
C HIS A 33 -16.70 -18.47 1.71
N LEU A 34 -15.66 -18.19 2.49
CA LEU A 34 -14.57 -17.26 2.10
C LEU A 34 -13.62 -17.86 1.05
N ALA A 35 -13.54 -19.19 0.94
CA ALA A 35 -12.69 -19.85 -0.06
C ALA A 35 -13.38 -20.03 -1.43
N GLY A 36 -14.70 -19.79 -1.54
CA GLY A 36 -15.47 -19.90 -2.78
C GLY A 36 -15.61 -18.55 -3.54
N PRO A 37 -16.16 -18.56 -4.76
CA PRO A 37 -16.39 -17.34 -5.56
C PRO A 37 -17.18 -16.28 -4.81
N ARG A 38 -18.18 -16.63 -4.02
CA ARG A 38 -18.98 -15.71 -3.20
C ARG A 38 -18.20 -15.06 -2.06
N GLY A 39 -17.26 -15.79 -1.46
CA GLY A 39 -16.39 -15.22 -0.42
C GLY A 39 -15.42 -14.17 -0.99
N PHE A 40 -15.01 -14.39 -2.22
CA PHE A 40 -14.16 -13.45 -2.94
C PHE A 40 -14.91 -12.15 -3.27
N GLU A 41 -16.17 -12.24 -3.72
CA GLU A 41 -17.05 -11.08 -3.94
C GLU A 41 -17.27 -10.28 -2.64
N MET A 42 -17.52 -10.96 -1.53
CA MET A 42 -17.67 -10.32 -0.21
C MET A 42 -16.39 -9.58 0.21
N VAL A 43 -15.21 -10.16 0.02
CA VAL A 43 -13.93 -9.49 0.32
C VAL A 43 -13.74 -8.23 -0.52
N VAL A 44 -14.17 -8.25 -1.78
CA VAL A 44 -14.13 -7.06 -2.66
C VAL A 44 -15.06 -5.96 -2.17
N GLU A 45 -16.28 -6.32 -1.80
CA GLU A 45 -17.27 -5.39 -1.27
C GLU A 45 -16.78 -4.77 0.03
N MET A 46 -16.28 -5.59 0.97
CA MET A 46 -15.65 -5.10 2.20
C MET A 46 -14.44 -4.19 1.94
N ALA A 47 -13.59 -4.53 0.98
CA ALA A 47 -12.43 -3.71 0.62
C ALA A 47 -12.86 -2.37 0.01
N HIS A 48 -13.94 -2.37 -0.76
CA HIS A 48 -14.54 -1.15 -1.30
C HIS A 48 -15.10 -0.27 -0.17
N ASP A 49 -15.84 -0.86 0.77
CA ASP A 49 -16.47 -0.15 1.88
C ASP A 49 -15.45 0.41 2.88
N LEU A 50 -14.30 -0.26 3.03
CA LEU A 50 -13.19 0.24 3.84
C LEU A 50 -12.51 1.47 3.21
N ARG A 51 -12.55 1.64 1.89
CA ARG A 51 -11.88 2.74 1.22
C ARG A 51 -12.44 4.10 1.61
N SER A 52 -13.77 4.22 1.73
CA SER A 52 -14.43 5.48 2.08
C SER A 52 -14.01 6.01 3.46
N PRO A 53 -14.13 5.25 4.57
CA PRO A 53 -13.69 5.71 5.88
C PRO A 53 -12.18 5.96 5.95
N LEU A 54 -11.36 5.15 5.28
CA LEU A 54 -9.91 5.36 5.23
C LEU A 54 -9.54 6.65 4.49
N SER A 55 -10.23 6.98 3.40
CA SER A 55 -10.05 8.27 2.70
C SER A 55 -10.41 9.45 3.59
N SER A 56 -11.47 9.33 4.38
CA SER A 56 -11.83 10.36 5.36
C SER A 56 -10.75 10.53 6.45
N ILE A 57 -10.17 9.43 6.93
CA ILE A 57 -9.06 9.46 7.90
C ILE A 57 -7.84 10.17 7.30
N LEU A 58 -7.49 9.89 6.04
CA LEU A 58 -6.38 10.55 5.34
C LEU A 58 -6.59 12.06 5.27
N VAL A 59 -7.75 12.50 4.79
CA VAL A 59 -8.09 13.93 4.65
C VAL A 59 -8.07 14.64 6.01
N LEU A 60 -8.66 14.04 7.05
CA LEU A 60 -8.69 14.63 8.38
C LEU A 60 -7.29 14.68 9.02
N ALA A 61 -6.50 13.62 8.89
CA ALA A 61 -5.14 13.60 9.43
C ALA A 61 -4.25 14.64 8.75
N GLU A 62 -4.38 14.82 7.45
CA GLU A 62 -3.66 15.83 6.68
C GLU A 62 -4.10 17.25 7.07
N SER A 63 -5.41 17.53 7.09
CA SER A 63 -5.99 18.81 7.48
C SER A 63 -5.54 19.25 8.89
N LEU A 64 -5.57 18.32 9.86
CA LEU A 64 -5.10 18.59 11.22
C LEU A 64 -3.59 18.84 11.27
N ARG A 65 -2.80 18.04 10.55
CA ARG A 65 -1.34 18.17 10.48
C ARG A 65 -0.91 19.52 9.89
N ASP A 66 -1.62 19.96 8.86
CA ASP A 66 -1.37 21.22 8.17
C ASP A 66 -1.94 22.44 8.91
N GLY A 67 -2.54 22.22 10.08
CA GLY A 67 -3.01 23.27 10.98
C GLY A 67 -4.34 23.92 10.58
N GLN A 68 -5.10 23.35 9.65
CA GLN A 68 -6.38 23.91 9.19
C GLN A 68 -7.46 23.97 10.29
N ALA A 69 -7.36 23.10 11.31
CA ALA A 69 -8.26 23.10 12.46
C ALA A 69 -7.61 23.64 13.74
N GLY A 70 -6.48 24.34 13.61
CA GLY A 70 -5.71 24.90 14.72
C GLY A 70 -4.26 24.38 14.72
N THR A 71 -3.39 25.04 15.51
CA THR A 71 -1.97 24.69 15.58
C THR A 71 -1.77 23.37 16.29
N VAL A 72 -0.94 22.49 15.72
CA VAL A 72 -0.53 21.22 16.31
C VAL A 72 0.93 21.30 16.78
N ASN A 73 1.23 20.71 17.93
CA ASN A 73 2.61 20.59 18.40
C ASN A 73 3.36 19.46 17.66
N GLU A 74 4.69 19.39 17.86
CA GLU A 74 5.56 18.39 17.22
C GLU A 74 5.16 16.93 17.52
N ALA A 75 4.72 16.64 18.74
CA ALA A 75 4.26 15.29 19.12
C ALA A 75 2.96 14.92 18.39
N GLN A 76 2.01 15.85 18.33
CA GLN A 76 0.75 15.69 17.60
C GLN A 76 1.00 15.55 16.09
N ARG A 77 1.93 16.35 15.52
CA ARG A 77 2.29 16.25 14.10
C ARG A 77 2.84 14.87 13.75
N ARG A 78 3.72 14.32 14.60
CA ARG A 78 4.22 12.94 14.43
C ARG A 78 3.11 11.90 14.54
N GLN A 79 2.19 12.02 15.52
CA GLN A 79 1.07 11.10 15.65
C GLN A 79 0.14 11.14 14.43
N LEU A 80 -0.16 12.32 13.91
CA LEU A 80 -0.96 12.48 12.69
C LEU A 80 -0.26 11.87 11.47
N GLY A 81 1.05 12.00 11.36
CA GLY A 81 1.87 11.31 10.34
C GLY A 81 1.73 9.80 10.41
N LEU A 82 1.79 9.20 11.61
CA LEU A 82 1.57 7.76 11.82
C LEU A 82 0.16 7.33 11.43
N ILE A 83 -0.87 8.08 11.82
CA ILE A 83 -2.27 7.81 11.46
C ILE A 83 -2.44 7.87 9.94
N TYR A 84 -1.89 8.90 9.29
CA TYR A 84 -1.93 9.05 7.84
C TYR A 84 -1.27 7.87 7.14
N SER A 85 -0.06 7.50 7.56
CA SER A 85 0.71 6.38 7.00
C SER A 85 -0.06 5.06 7.14
N ALA A 86 -0.64 4.79 8.32
CA ALA A 86 -1.45 3.59 8.55
C ALA A 86 -2.68 3.54 7.63
N ALA A 87 -3.42 4.64 7.50
CA ALA A 87 -4.58 4.73 6.63
C ALA A 87 -4.21 4.54 5.15
N LEU A 88 -3.09 5.13 4.70
CA LEU A 88 -2.60 4.97 3.34
C LEU A 88 -2.24 3.52 3.02
N TYR A 89 -1.58 2.81 3.96
CA TYR A 89 -1.30 1.39 3.81
C TYR A 89 -2.56 0.54 3.72
N LEU A 90 -3.57 0.81 4.55
CA LEU A 90 -4.84 0.10 4.51
C LEU A 90 -5.61 0.37 3.20
N CYS A 91 -5.60 1.60 2.71
CA CYS A 91 -6.17 1.95 1.40
C CYS A 91 -5.47 1.19 0.26
N SER A 92 -4.13 1.10 0.31
CA SER A 92 -3.36 0.32 -0.66
C SER A 92 -3.74 -1.16 -0.60
N ALA A 93 -3.77 -1.77 0.60
CA ALA A 93 -4.13 -3.17 0.79
C ALA A 93 -5.56 -3.48 0.34
N ALA A 94 -6.54 -2.62 0.66
CA ALA A 94 -7.92 -2.75 0.19
C ALA A 94 -8.02 -2.67 -1.34
N SER A 95 -7.25 -1.76 -1.94
CA SER A 95 -7.14 -1.65 -3.40
C SER A 95 -6.52 -2.90 -4.02
N ASP A 96 -5.50 -3.46 -3.38
CA ASP A 96 -4.83 -4.69 -3.78
C ASP A 96 -5.78 -5.88 -3.78
N LEU A 97 -6.59 -6.04 -2.72
CA LEU A 97 -7.61 -7.09 -2.63
C LEU A 97 -8.65 -6.96 -3.74
N THR A 98 -9.11 -5.73 -4.01
CA THR A 98 -10.07 -5.46 -5.09
C THR A 98 -9.52 -5.85 -6.46
N GLU A 99 -8.23 -5.59 -6.71
CA GLU A 99 -7.57 -5.92 -7.98
C GLU A 99 -7.38 -7.43 -8.17
N LEU A 100 -6.94 -8.12 -7.12
CA LEU A 100 -6.84 -9.59 -7.10
C LEU A 100 -8.19 -10.21 -7.43
N ALA A 101 -9.26 -9.66 -6.88
CA ALA A 101 -10.63 -10.12 -7.07
C ALA A 101 -11.13 -9.96 -8.51
N ARG A 102 -10.79 -8.87 -9.14
CA ARG A 102 -11.17 -8.60 -10.54
C ARG A 102 -10.37 -9.40 -11.57
N GLY A 103 -9.50 -10.31 -11.12
CA GLY A 103 -8.72 -11.18 -11.99
C GLY A 103 -7.56 -10.50 -12.71
N GLY A 104 -7.27 -9.23 -12.42
CA GLY A 104 -6.08 -8.51 -12.93
C GLY A 104 -6.02 -8.29 -14.44
N ASN A 105 -7.09 -8.64 -15.19
CA ASN A 105 -6.99 -8.81 -16.64
C ASN A 105 -7.65 -7.69 -17.47
N ARG A 106 -8.23 -6.66 -16.84
CA ARG A 106 -8.77 -5.49 -17.56
C ARG A 106 -8.69 -4.25 -16.71
N LEU A 107 -7.93 -3.28 -17.17
CA LEU A 107 -8.10 -1.89 -16.75
C LEU A 107 -9.52 -1.47 -17.17
N HIS A 108 -10.44 -1.37 -16.19
CA HIS A 108 -11.78 -0.82 -16.41
C HIS A 108 -11.68 0.71 -16.34
N GLU A 109 -10.79 1.28 -17.15
CA GLU A 109 -10.74 2.72 -17.30
C GLU A 109 -11.50 3.13 -18.58
N PRO A 110 -12.18 4.29 -18.52
CA PRO A 110 -12.66 4.94 -19.73
C PRO A 110 -11.50 5.19 -20.70
N GLU A 111 -11.81 5.59 -21.91
CA GLU A 111 -10.85 5.89 -22.96
C GLU A 111 -9.64 6.72 -22.45
N ALA A 112 -8.47 6.50 -23.07
CA ALA A 112 -7.29 7.27 -22.76
C ALA A 112 -7.58 8.77 -22.89
N ALA A 113 -7.16 9.55 -21.89
CA ALA A 113 -7.41 10.98 -21.82
C ALA A 113 -6.09 11.78 -21.75
N PRO A 114 -6.08 13.04 -22.20
CA PRO A 114 -4.96 13.94 -21.98
C PRO A 114 -4.68 14.14 -20.50
N PHE A 115 -3.41 14.11 -20.11
CA PHE A 115 -2.98 14.37 -18.73
C PHE A 115 -1.55 14.91 -18.66
N SER A 116 -1.25 15.60 -17.56
CA SER A 116 0.11 16.03 -17.21
C SER A 116 0.82 14.95 -16.41
N VAL A 117 1.94 14.45 -16.90
CA VAL A 117 2.80 13.53 -16.15
C VAL A 117 3.34 14.22 -14.89
N ARG A 118 3.67 15.51 -14.99
CA ARG A 118 4.12 16.32 -13.85
C ARG A 118 3.08 16.33 -12.72
N GLU A 119 1.80 16.53 -13.03
CA GLU A 119 0.73 16.53 -12.03
C GLU A 119 0.60 15.18 -11.36
N VAL A 120 0.70 14.08 -12.10
CA VAL A 120 0.69 12.72 -11.54
C VAL A 120 1.85 12.51 -10.57
N LEU A 121 3.08 12.89 -10.94
CA LEU A 121 4.25 12.74 -10.07
C LEU A 121 4.15 13.63 -8.82
N LEU A 122 3.63 14.86 -8.96
CA LEU A 122 3.37 15.76 -7.82
C LEU A 122 2.33 15.17 -6.87
N ALA A 123 1.21 14.65 -7.40
CA ALA A 123 0.17 14.03 -6.59
C ALA A 123 0.71 12.81 -5.81
N VAL A 124 1.53 11.96 -6.45
CA VAL A 124 2.16 10.80 -5.78
C VAL A 124 3.12 11.28 -4.68
N ARG A 125 3.96 12.29 -4.95
CA ARG A 125 4.85 12.87 -3.93
C ARG A 125 4.07 13.39 -2.74
N ASP A 126 2.98 14.13 -2.98
CA ASP A 126 2.19 14.75 -1.92
C ASP A 126 1.50 13.69 -1.05
N MET A 127 1.02 12.59 -1.65
CA MET A 127 0.48 11.45 -0.90
C MET A 127 1.51 10.76 -0.01
N VAL A 128 2.77 10.68 -0.41
CA VAL A 128 3.81 10.00 0.38
C VAL A 128 4.62 10.94 1.28
N ARG A 129 4.48 12.26 1.10
CA ARG A 129 5.19 13.29 1.87
C ARG A 129 5.09 13.09 3.39
N PRO A 130 3.91 12.80 3.99
CA PRO A 130 3.81 12.58 5.42
C PRO A 130 4.67 11.43 5.94
N MET A 131 4.77 10.35 5.16
CA MET A 131 5.61 9.19 5.51
C MET A 131 7.11 9.53 5.42
N ALA A 132 7.48 10.32 4.42
CA ALA A 132 8.86 10.76 4.24
C ALA A 132 9.30 11.71 5.37
N GLU A 133 8.47 12.69 5.72
CA GLU A 133 8.71 13.64 6.80
C GLU A 133 8.85 12.94 8.15
N GLU A 134 8.01 11.94 8.45
CA GLU A 134 8.09 11.13 9.67
C GLU A 134 9.45 10.46 9.85
N LYS A 135 10.03 9.97 8.73
CA LYS A 135 11.34 9.31 8.72
C LYS A 135 12.51 10.27 8.48
N GLY A 136 12.26 11.55 8.24
CA GLY A 136 13.30 12.52 7.86
C GLY A 136 13.92 12.24 6.49
N LEU A 137 13.18 11.58 5.59
CA LEU A 137 13.59 11.28 4.23
C LEU A 137 13.20 12.43 3.28
N ARG A 138 14.00 12.64 2.23
CA ARG A 138 13.65 13.54 1.15
C ARG A 138 12.97 12.78 0.02
N VAL A 139 11.97 13.41 -0.62
CA VAL A 139 11.37 12.92 -1.86
C VAL A 139 11.71 13.89 -2.97
N GLU A 140 12.44 13.43 -3.96
CA GLU A 140 12.90 14.18 -5.11
C GLU A 140 12.09 13.80 -6.35
N LEU A 141 11.83 14.76 -7.24
CA LEU A 141 11.07 14.53 -8.47
C LEU A 141 11.92 14.85 -9.70
N GLU A 142 11.79 14.01 -10.72
CA GLU A 142 12.32 14.26 -12.05
C GLU A 142 11.18 14.18 -13.08
N PHE A 143 11.08 15.20 -13.94
CA PHE A 143 9.94 15.34 -14.84
C PHE A 143 10.32 15.09 -16.30
N PRO A 144 9.48 14.41 -17.11
CA PRO A 144 9.70 14.26 -18.53
C PRO A 144 9.38 15.56 -19.29
N TRP A 145 9.94 15.67 -20.48
CA TRP A 145 9.55 16.66 -21.45
C TRP A 145 9.37 16.02 -22.84
N PRO A 146 8.28 16.25 -23.54
CA PRO A 146 7.07 17.02 -23.16
C PRO A 146 6.27 16.35 -22.06
N ASP A 147 5.53 17.17 -21.29
CA ASP A 147 4.80 16.75 -20.10
C ASP A 147 3.40 16.21 -20.41
N GLN A 148 2.68 16.83 -21.37
CA GLN A 148 1.31 16.44 -21.73
C GLN A 148 1.30 15.16 -22.56
N ARG A 149 0.54 14.17 -22.09
CA ARG A 149 0.47 12.83 -22.67
C ARG A 149 -0.98 12.34 -22.75
N LEU A 150 -1.23 11.38 -23.64
CA LEU A 150 -2.49 10.68 -23.72
C LEU A 150 -2.35 9.31 -23.03
N GLY A 151 -3.26 8.96 -22.13
CA GLY A 151 -3.19 7.68 -21.43
C GLY A 151 -4.09 7.56 -20.22
N HIS A 152 -3.79 6.60 -19.36
CA HIS A 152 -4.58 6.25 -18.19
C HIS A 152 -3.85 6.66 -16.90
N THR A 153 -4.33 7.71 -16.23
CA THR A 153 -3.67 8.27 -15.04
C THR A 153 -3.78 7.39 -13.80
N ARG A 154 -4.93 6.73 -13.59
CA ARG A 154 -5.17 5.96 -12.36
C ARG A 154 -4.23 4.78 -12.18
N PRO A 155 -4.05 3.85 -13.16
CA PRO A 155 -3.12 2.74 -13.01
C PRO A 155 -1.67 3.22 -12.89
N LEU A 156 -1.27 4.28 -13.61
CA LEU A 156 0.04 4.89 -13.48
C LEU A 156 0.28 5.44 -12.07
N SER A 157 -0.64 6.29 -11.56
CA SER A 157 -0.55 6.85 -10.20
C SER A 157 -0.47 5.74 -9.14
N ARG A 158 -1.26 4.68 -9.29
CA ARG A 158 -1.29 3.56 -8.36
C ARG A 158 0.03 2.76 -8.37
N ALA A 159 0.56 2.49 -9.56
CA ALA A 159 1.85 1.80 -9.69
C ALA A 159 2.98 2.61 -9.03
N LEU A 160 3.05 3.91 -9.31
CA LEU A 160 4.04 4.82 -8.72
C LEU A 160 3.88 4.94 -7.21
N LEU A 161 2.65 5.06 -6.71
CA LEU A 161 2.35 5.15 -5.27
C LEU A 161 2.81 3.87 -4.54
N ASN A 162 2.51 2.70 -5.08
CA ASN A 162 2.95 1.43 -4.50
C ASN A 162 4.48 1.30 -4.47
N LEU A 163 5.16 1.71 -5.53
CA LEU A 163 6.62 1.71 -5.57
C LEU A 163 7.20 2.72 -4.59
N ALA A 164 6.65 3.93 -4.51
CA ALA A 164 7.12 4.99 -3.60
C ALA A 164 6.92 4.64 -2.12
N THR A 165 5.76 4.06 -1.77
CA THR A 165 5.51 3.59 -0.40
C THR A 165 6.46 2.46 -0.01
N ASN A 166 6.77 1.54 -0.94
CA ASN A 166 7.77 0.49 -0.71
C ASN A 166 9.18 1.09 -0.53
N ALA A 167 9.58 2.05 -1.37
CA ALA A 167 10.86 2.74 -1.26
C ALA A 167 11.02 3.42 0.10
N LEU A 168 10.01 4.20 0.54
CA LEU A 168 10.02 4.87 1.85
C LEU A 168 10.00 3.87 3.02
N LYS A 169 9.31 2.74 2.85
CA LYS A 169 9.27 1.69 3.88
C LYS A 169 10.66 1.13 4.16
N PHE A 170 11.43 0.82 3.14
CA PHE A 170 12.72 0.15 3.27
C PHE A 170 13.91 1.11 3.40
N THR A 171 13.73 2.39 3.14
CA THR A 171 14.77 3.41 3.35
C THR A 171 14.69 3.92 4.79
N GLU A 172 15.82 3.87 5.51
CA GLU A 172 15.93 4.42 6.86
C GLU A 172 16.54 5.83 6.87
N ARG A 173 17.44 6.11 5.92
CA ARG A 173 18.12 7.42 5.77
C ARG A 173 18.38 7.69 4.30
N GLY A 174 18.36 8.97 3.91
CA GLY A 174 18.65 9.39 2.54
C GLY A 174 17.44 9.95 1.83
N HIS A 175 17.15 9.46 0.62
CA HIS A 175 16.08 10.01 -0.21
C HIS A 175 15.44 8.93 -1.10
N VAL A 176 14.25 9.28 -1.61
CA VAL A 176 13.53 8.55 -2.64
C VAL A 176 13.32 9.48 -3.82
N THR A 177 13.69 9.06 -5.02
CA THR A 177 13.44 9.80 -6.26
C THR A 177 12.30 9.14 -7.02
N ILE A 178 11.30 9.92 -7.41
CA ILE A 178 10.20 9.49 -8.29
C ILE A 178 10.36 10.25 -9.59
N GLY A 179 10.49 9.58 -10.72
CA GLY A 179 10.83 10.25 -11.95
C GLY A 179 10.14 9.69 -13.19
N GLY A 180 10.18 10.54 -14.22
CA GLY A 180 9.80 10.20 -15.57
C GLY A 180 10.75 10.82 -16.58
N ARG A 181 11.02 10.14 -17.69
CA ARG A 181 11.86 10.62 -18.78
C ARG A 181 11.31 10.13 -20.12
N ALA A 182 11.20 11.03 -21.09
CA ALA A 182 10.91 10.63 -22.46
C ALA A 182 12.08 9.85 -23.02
N THR A 183 11.83 8.64 -23.54
CA THR A 183 12.80 7.76 -24.19
C THR A 183 12.57 7.69 -25.69
N GLY A 184 11.44 8.23 -26.16
CA GLY A 184 11.06 8.33 -27.57
C GLY A 184 9.88 9.28 -27.75
N PRO A 185 9.36 9.44 -28.96
CA PRO A 185 8.25 10.37 -29.24
C PRO A 185 6.99 10.06 -28.40
N SER A 186 6.61 8.77 -28.29
CA SER A 186 5.46 8.32 -27.52
C SER A 186 5.86 7.56 -26.25
N ARG A 187 7.14 7.33 -25.99
CA ARG A 187 7.60 6.51 -24.89
C ARG A 187 8.08 7.32 -23.71
N VAL A 188 7.64 6.94 -22.51
CA VAL A 188 8.05 7.54 -21.25
C VAL A 188 8.47 6.43 -20.28
N GLU A 189 9.74 6.47 -19.85
CA GLU A 189 10.24 5.65 -18.75
C GLU A 189 9.87 6.34 -17.42
N PHE A 190 9.27 5.57 -16.51
CA PHE A 190 9.00 5.96 -15.14
C PHE A 190 9.86 5.15 -14.19
N TRP A 191 10.26 5.75 -13.07
CA TRP A 191 10.98 5.02 -12.03
C TRP A 191 10.69 5.55 -10.63
N VAL A 192 10.92 4.67 -9.68
CA VAL A 192 11.10 5.02 -8.27
C VAL A 192 12.42 4.42 -7.82
N GLN A 193 13.29 5.27 -7.28
CA GLN A 193 14.62 4.91 -6.80
C GLN A 193 14.76 5.28 -5.33
N ASP A 194 15.32 4.37 -4.55
CA ASP A 194 15.63 4.58 -3.13
C ASP A 194 17.14 4.46 -2.87
N THR A 195 17.56 5.03 -1.75
CA THR A 195 18.93 4.89 -1.21
C THR A 195 18.97 3.94 -0.02
N GLY A 196 18.06 2.98 0.01
CA GLY A 196 17.94 1.99 1.07
C GLY A 196 18.98 0.88 1.00
N PRO A 197 18.77 -0.23 1.72
CA PRO A 197 19.74 -1.32 1.82
C PRO A 197 19.92 -2.11 0.52
N GLY A 198 19.12 -1.87 -0.51
CA GLY A 198 19.09 -2.68 -1.71
C GLY A 198 18.50 -4.08 -1.45
N ILE A 199 18.47 -4.92 -2.48
CA ILE A 199 17.90 -6.26 -2.43
C ILE A 199 19.00 -7.29 -2.64
N ALA A 200 19.13 -8.25 -1.72
CA ALA A 200 20.11 -9.33 -1.84
C ALA A 200 19.76 -10.25 -3.04
N ALA A 201 20.78 -10.74 -3.74
CA ALA A 201 20.60 -11.59 -4.92
C ALA A 201 19.71 -12.82 -4.68
N ALA A 202 19.80 -13.44 -3.50
CA ALA A 202 18.96 -14.55 -3.10
C ALA A 202 17.46 -14.21 -3.02
N SER A 203 17.12 -12.94 -2.78
CA SER A 203 15.74 -12.45 -2.68
C SER A 203 15.16 -12.05 -4.03
N LEU A 204 16.01 -11.76 -5.03
CA LEU A 204 15.56 -11.34 -6.36
C LEU A 204 14.74 -12.41 -7.08
N ALA A 205 15.08 -13.69 -6.93
CA ALA A 205 14.36 -14.81 -7.54
C ALA A 205 12.89 -14.87 -7.09
N ASN A 206 12.60 -14.40 -5.87
CA ASN A 206 11.26 -14.40 -5.28
C ASN A 206 10.66 -13.00 -5.14
N LEU A 207 11.22 -12.00 -5.81
CA LEU A 207 10.86 -10.58 -5.65
C LEU A 207 9.36 -10.30 -5.85
N TYR A 208 8.73 -11.05 -6.75
CA TYR A 208 7.32 -10.90 -7.10
C TYR A 208 6.42 -12.00 -6.51
N ALA A 209 7.00 -12.92 -5.75
CA ALA A 209 6.21 -13.95 -5.06
C ALA A 209 5.52 -13.34 -3.82
N PRO A 210 4.30 -13.78 -3.48
CA PRO A 210 3.66 -13.38 -2.24
C PRO A 210 4.54 -13.80 -1.06
N VAL A 211 5.00 -12.84 -0.27
CA VAL A 211 5.87 -13.11 0.89
C VAL A 211 5.03 -13.75 1.99
N ARG A 212 5.33 -15.00 2.36
CA ARG A 212 4.81 -15.59 3.60
C ARG A 212 5.45 -14.86 4.78
N ARG A 213 4.62 -14.25 5.60
CA ARG A 213 5.04 -13.48 6.79
C ARG A 213 5.74 -14.42 7.78
N THR A 214 6.94 -14.06 8.20
CA THR A 214 7.61 -14.69 9.34
C THR A 214 7.63 -13.72 10.51
N ALA A 215 7.45 -14.20 11.74
CA ALA A 215 7.39 -13.41 12.97
C ALA A 215 8.59 -12.45 13.17
N ALA A 216 9.75 -12.77 12.56
CA ALA A 216 10.93 -11.92 12.63
C ALA A 216 10.85 -10.62 11.81
N LEU A 217 9.99 -10.57 10.78
CA LEU A 217 9.76 -9.36 9.96
C LEU A 217 8.77 -8.39 10.63
N GLU A 218 7.90 -8.89 11.49
CA GLU A 218 6.84 -8.10 12.14
C GLU A 218 7.39 -7.11 13.18
N LEU A 219 8.51 -7.42 13.81
CA LEU A 219 9.13 -6.62 14.88
C LEU A 219 9.89 -5.38 14.37
N ARG A 220 10.26 -5.31 13.09
CA ARG A 220 11.09 -4.23 12.55
C ARG A 220 10.33 -3.09 11.87
N HIS A 221 9.06 -3.31 11.47
CA HIS A 221 8.28 -2.30 10.77
C HIS A 221 6.87 -2.23 11.33
N HIS A 222 6.49 -1.11 11.92
CA HIS A 222 5.18 -0.87 12.53
C HIS A 222 3.99 -1.07 11.57
N PHE A 223 4.23 -1.06 10.25
CA PHE A 223 3.21 -1.29 9.22
C PHE A 223 3.77 -2.27 8.18
N SER A 224 3.50 -3.55 8.37
CA SER A 224 3.86 -4.59 7.41
C SER A 224 2.82 -4.64 6.29
N SER A 225 3.21 -4.29 5.06
CA SER A 225 2.38 -4.57 3.89
C SER A 225 2.16 -6.09 3.73
N SER A 226 1.05 -6.49 3.11
CA SER A 226 0.68 -7.89 2.86
C SER A 226 1.70 -8.70 2.04
N GLY A 227 2.80 -8.10 1.60
CA GLY A 227 3.74 -8.71 0.66
C GLY A 227 3.20 -8.83 -0.77
N LEU A 228 1.99 -8.35 -1.01
CA LEU A 228 1.30 -8.43 -2.30
C LEU A 228 1.56 -7.20 -3.18
N GLY A 229 1.95 -6.05 -2.59
CA GLY A 229 2.03 -4.78 -3.30
C GLY A 229 2.90 -4.83 -4.56
N LEU A 230 4.08 -5.44 -4.49
CA LEU A 230 4.96 -5.52 -5.66
C LEU A 230 4.45 -6.49 -6.73
N ALA A 231 3.84 -7.62 -6.33
CA ALA A 231 3.21 -8.55 -7.26
C ALA A 231 2.03 -7.90 -8.01
N ILE A 232 1.25 -7.08 -7.31
CA ILE A 232 0.14 -6.32 -7.88
C ILE A 232 0.64 -5.20 -8.77
N THR A 233 1.67 -4.45 -8.32
CA THR A 233 2.31 -3.43 -9.16
C THR A 233 2.80 -4.01 -10.48
N ARG A 234 3.43 -5.19 -10.44
CA ARG A 234 3.83 -5.90 -11.66
C ARG A 234 2.64 -6.21 -12.57
N LYS A 235 1.53 -6.72 -12.01
CA LYS A 235 0.31 -7.00 -12.78
C LYS A 235 -0.30 -5.73 -13.39
N LEU A 236 -0.35 -4.62 -12.63
CA LEU A 236 -0.83 -3.33 -13.15
C LEU A 236 0.03 -2.84 -14.31
N ILE A 237 1.35 -2.93 -14.20
CA ILE A 237 2.28 -2.52 -15.25
C ILE A 237 2.14 -3.43 -16.47
N MET A 238 1.98 -4.74 -16.28
CA MET A 238 1.69 -5.67 -17.38
C MET A 238 0.34 -5.40 -18.06
N ALA A 239 -0.68 -4.98 -17.30
CA ALA A 239 -1.98 -4.60 -17.86
C ALA A 239 -1.95 -3.27 -18.64
N MET A 240 -0.87 -2.48 -18.46
CA MET A 240 -0.53 -1.31 -19.28
C MET A 240 0.45 -1.65 -20.43
N ASP A 241 0.56 -2.93 -20.81
CA ASP A 241 1.47 -3.44 -21.87
C ASP A 241 2.96 -3.13 -21.62
N ALA A 242 3.37 -3.07 -20.35
CA ALA A 242 4.73 -2.77 -19.94
C ALA A 242 5.35 -3.85 -19.04
N GLN A 243 6.65 -3.75 -18.79
CA GLN A 243 7.39 -4.64 -17.91
C GLN A 243 8.04 -3.86 -16.76
N LEU A 244 7.93 -4.39 -15.55
CA LEU A 244 8.61 -3.85 -14.38
C LEU A 244 10.03 -4.43 -14.30
N HIS A 245 11.01 -3.54 -14.32
CA HIS A 245 12.44 -3.85 -14.15
C HIS A 245 12.89 -3.42 -12.75
N CYS A 246 13.87 -4.16 -12.21
CA CYS A 246 14.46 -3.88 -10.91
C CYS A 246 15.98 -3.86 -11.03
N ASP A 247 16.57 -2.69 -10.82
CA ASP A 247 18.01 -2.49 -10.74
C ASP A 247 18.34 -2.23 -9.27
N THR A 248 19.16 -3.10 -8.66
CA THR A 248 19.46 -3.01 -7.23
C THR A 248 20.91 -3.39 -6.94
N THR A 249 21.48 -2.70 -5.97
CA THR A 249 22.80 -2.99 -5.43
C THR A 249 22.74 -3.02 -3.91
N PRO A 250 23.08 -4.14 -3.26
CA PRO A 250 23.09 -4.22 -1.80
C PRO A 250 23.94 -3.13 -1.18
N GLY A 251 23.39 -2.43 -0.18
CA GLY A 251 24.03 -1.31 0.51
C GLY A 251 23.98 0.04 -0.22
N VAL A 252 23.45 0.09 -1.45
CA VAL A 252 23.37 1.33 -2.25
C VAL A 252 21.93 1.77 -2.44
N GLY A 253 21.02 0.84 -2.79
CA GLY A 253 19.61 1.12 -3.02
C GLY A 253 18.98 0.28 -4.11
N THR A 254 17.75 0.62 -4.46
CA THR A 254 16.95 -0.07 -5.49
C THR A 254 16.27 0.94 -6.39
N ARG A 255 16.26 0.67 -7.69
CA ARG A 255 15.48 1.39 -8.69
C ARG A 255 14.53 0.43 -9.39
N PHE A 256 13.24 0.68 -9.23
CA PHE A 256 12.19 0.05 -10.04
C PHE A 256 11.84 0.98 -11.20
N ARG A 257 11.82 0.45 -12.42
CA ARG A 257 11.50 1.22 -13.62
C ARG A 257 10.61 0.44 -14.58
N PHE A 258 9.83 1.17 -15.36
CA PHE A 258 8.98 0.63 -16.44
C PHE A 258 8.78 1.70 -17.51
N GLU A 259 8.49 1.28 -18.73
CA GLU A 259 8.28 2.18 -19.88
C GLU A 259 6.86 2.00 -20.40
N LEU A 260 6.15 3.10 -20.62
CA LEU A 260 4.79 3.14 -21.17
C LEU A 260 4.80 3.82 -22.54
N ASP A 261 3.89 3.38 -23.40
CA ASP A 261 3.55 4.07 -24.63
C ASP A 261 2.49 5.14 -24.32
N LEU A 262 2.91 6.40 -24.25
CA LEU A 262 2.13 7.57 -23.91
C LEU A 262 2.38 8.65 -24.97
N PRO A 263 1.64 8.63 -26.09
CA PRO A 263 1.81 9.63 -27.14
C PRO A 263 1.59 11.03 -26.56
N PRO A 264 2.26 12.07 -27.10
CA PRO A 264 1.98 13.45 -26.74
C PRO A 264 0.51 13.76 -27.00
N SER A 265 -0.14 14.49 -26.10
CA SER A 265 -1.46 15.04 -26.39
C SER A 265 -1.26 16.32 -27.20
N ASP A 266 -2.05 16.47 -28.27
CA ASP A 266 -2.03 17.68 -29.12
C ASP A 266 -2.57 18.95 -28.40
N GLU A 267 -2.99 18.83 -27.16
CA GLU A 267 -3.33 19.97 -26.30
C GLU A 267 -2.08 20.67 -25.76
N THR A 268 -1.21 21.13 -26.64
CA THR A 268 -0.39 22.31 -26.38
C THR A 268 -1.28 23.53 -26.55
N ALA A 269 -2.18 23.76 -25.61
CA ALA A 269 -2.86 25.04 -25.51
C ALA A 269 -2.14 25.91 -24.46
N PRO A 270 -2.05 27.20 -24.72
CA PRO A 270 -1.27 28.21 -24.03
C PRO A 270 -1.73 28.47 -22.60
#